data_fad8b3a9496446bfd0d0e1999505f75a
#
_entry.id   fad8b3a9496446bfd0d0e1999505f75a
#
_cell.length_a   1.000
_cell.length_b   1.000
_cell.length_c   1.000
_cell.angle_alpha   90.00
_cell.angle_beta   90.00
_cell.angle_gamma   90.00
#
_symmetry.space_group_name_H-M   'P 1'
#
loop_
_entity.id
_entity.type
_entity.pdbx_description
1 polymer ?
#
loop_
_entity_poly.entity_id
_entity_poly.type
_entity_poly.pdbx_seq_one_letter_code
_entity_poly.pdbx_strand_id
1 'polypeptide(L)'
;NFSKYILFAKMSSDSAENGISKEEIASLISDPEEATSDFCFQHTMYWIKDPRKSIPFYTKVLGMKLLSQRDFPAAKFSLFFMGYKSAAEIPENSEERDRFALTTQSTIELTYNWGSENDPNVNYHNGNSDPRGYGHIGIVVPDVYAACERFEKMGVNFVKKPDEGKMKGLAFIQDPDGYWIEIFNPNKI
;
A
#
# COMPACT_ATOMS: atom_id res chain seq x y z
N ASN A 1 -9.96 0.33 -23.94
CA ASN A 1 -9.25 -0.83 -24.53
C ASN A 1 -8.42 -1.59 -23.48
N PHE A 2 -9.13 -2.12 -22.47
CA PHE A 2 -8.54 -2.90 -21.35
C PHE A 2 -8.37 -4.40 -21.68
N SER A 3 -8.58 -4.80 -22.95
CA SER A 3 -8.65 -6.21 -23.36
C SER A 3 -7.32 -6.87 -23.70
N LYS A 4 -6.15 -6.29 -23.34
CA LYS A 4 -4.82 -6.81 -23.76
C LYS A 4 -3.91 -7.29 -22.63
N TYR A 5 -4.35 -7.30 -21.38
CA TYR A 5 -3.48 -7.68 -20.23
C TYR A 5 -3.86 -8.99 -19.53
N ILE A 6 -4.75 -9.79 -20.14
CA ILE A 6 -5.01 -11.15 -19.63
C ILE A 6 -4.31 -12.14 -20.56
N LEU A 7 -2.97 -12.20 -20.45
CA LEU A 7 -2.22 -13.34 -20.98
C LEU A 7 -0.86 -13.39 -20.26
N PHE A 8 -0.82 -13.94 -19.06
CA PHE A 8 0.39 -14.54 -18.49
C PHE A 8 0.07 -15.25 -17.18
N ALA A 9 -0.27 -16.51 -17.29
CA ALA A 9 0.19 -17.58 -16.42
C ALA A 9 -0.08 -18.89 -17.14
N LYS A 10 0.90 -19.40 -17.88
CA LYS A 10 1.01 -20.84 -18.04
C LYS A 10 1.41 -21.40 -16.68
N MET A 11 0.45 -21.49 -15.77
CA MET A 11 0.57 -22.36 -14.61
C MET A 11 0.12 -23.74 -15.04
N SER A 12 1.01 -24.73 -14.83
CA SER A 12 0.76 -26.13 -15.01
C SER A 12 -0.58 -26.52 -14.38
N SER A 13 -1.30 -27.39 -15.08
CA SER A 13 -2.52 -28.05 -14.62
C SER A 13 -2.18 -29.08 -13.55
N ASP A 14 -1.74 -28.68 -12.38
CA ASP A 14 -1.72 -29.51 -11.19
C ASP A 14 -2.81 -29.02 -10.26
N SER A 15 -3.89 -29.81 -10.17
CA SER A 15 -4.93 -29.67 -9.15
C SER A 15 -4.23 -29.66 -7.79
N ALA A 16 -4.26 -28.55 -7.09
CA ALA A 16 -3.78 -28.48 -5.72
C ALA A 16 -4.65 -29.42 -4.89
N GLU A 17 -4.07 -30.48 -4.33
CA GLU A 17 -4.78 -31.49 -3.50
C GLU A 17 -5.55 -30.87 -2.30
N ASN A 18 -5.39 -29.59 -2.02
CA ASN A 18 -6.02 -28.91 -0.87
C ASN A 18 -6.43 -27.44 -1.15
N GLY A 19 -6.56 -27.02 -2.41
CA GLY A 19 -6.97 -25.66 -2.77
C GLY A 19 -8.33 -25.63 -3.48
N ILE A 20 -8.95 -24.45 -3.57
CA ILE A 20 -10.16 -24.24 -4.36
C ILE A 20 -9.83 -24.33 -5.86
N SER A 21 -10.64 -25.03 -6.66
CA SER A 21 -10.40 -25.20 -8.10
C SER A 21 -10.72 -23.91 -8.90
N LYS A 22 -10.18 -23.82 -10.13
CA LYS A 22 -10.50 -22.70 -11.02
C LYS A 22 -11.96 -22.67 -11.41
N GLU A 23 -12.57 -23.84 -11.59
CA GLU A 23 -13.98 -24.02 -11.92
C GLU A 23 -14.86 -23.56 -10.75
N GLU A 24 -14.49 -23.88 -9.52
CA GLU A 24 -15.18 -23.39 -8.32
C GLU A 24 -15.05 -21.87 -8.19
N ILE A 25 -13.84 -21.30 -8.37
CA ILE A 25 -13.65 -19.85 -8.39
C ILE A 25 -14.52 -19.21 -9.46
N ALA A 26 -14.54 -19.76 -10.69
CA ALA A 26 -15.36 -19.20 -11.77
C ALA A 26 -16.86 -19.21 -11.45
N SER A 27 -17.33 -20.20 -10.67
CA SER A 27 -18.74 -20.26 -10.23
C SER A 27 -19.10 -19.23 -9.15
N LEU A 28 -18.11 -18.68 -8.46
CA LEU A 28 -18.28 -17.67 -7.41
C LEU A 28 -18.21 -16.23 -7.94
N ILE A 29 -17.71 -16.05 -9.16
CA ILE A 29 -17.58 -14.74 -9.80
C ILE A 29 -18.91 -14.40 -10.48
N SER A 30 -19.43 -13.19 -10.26
CA SER A 30 -20.56 -12.62 -10.97
C SER A 30 -20.15 -11.34 -11.69
N ASP A 31 -20.85 -11.01 -12.77
CA ASP A 31 -20.71 -9.68 -13.38
C ASP A 31 -21.16 -8.61 -12.40
N PRO A 32 -20.45 -7.44 -12.33
CA PRO A 32 -20.86 -6.33 -11.50
C PRO A 32 -22.23 -5.79 -11.92
N GLU A 33 -23.06 -5.43 -10.95
CA GLU A 33 -24.31 -4.73 -11.22
C GLU A 33 -24.03 -3.30 -11.72
N GLU A 34 -24.90 -2.76 -12.57
CA GLU A 34 -24.80 -1.39 -13.09
C GLU A 34 -24.71 -0.35 -11.96
N ALA A 35 -25.40 -0.60 -10.86
CA ALA A 35 -25.36 0.25 -9.65
C ALA A 35 -23.96 0.43 -9.04
N THR A 36 -22.99 -0.41 -9.39
CA THR A 36 -21.60 -0.34 -8.89
C THR A 36 -20.62 0.18 -9.92
N SER A 37 -21.08 0.59 -11.11
CA SER A 37 -20.23 1.01 -12.24
C SER A 37 -19.28 2.17 -11.91
N ASP A 38 -19.69 3.05 -10.99
CA ASP A 38 -18.91 4.22 -10.55
C ASP A 38 -18.13 3.98 -9.25
N PHE A 39 -18.19 2.77 -8.69
CA PHE A 39 -17.41 2.45 -7.49
C PHE A 39 -15.93 2.31 -7.84
N CYS A 40 -15.06 2.83 -6.95
CA CYS A 40 -13.63 2.70 -7.11
C CYS A 40 -12.95 2.46 -5.76
N PHE A 41 -11.85 1.72 -5.79
CA PHE A 41 -10.97 1.60 -4.62
C PHE A 41 -10.18 2.89 -4.46
N GLN A 42 -10.53 3.68 -3.43
CA GLN A 42 -9.98 5.02 -3.24
C GLN A 42 -8.75 4.99 -2.33
N HIS A 43 -8.82 4.44 -1.11
CA HIS A 43 -7.68 4.40 -0.20
C HIS A 43 -7.62 3.17 0.69
N THR A 44 -6.43 2.96 1.28
CA THR A 44 -6.22 2.10 2.45
C THR A 44 -5.79 2.98 3.62
N MET A 45 -6.38 2.80 4.81
CA MET A 45 -6.03 3.56 6.00
C MET A 45 -5.03 2.79 6.88
N TYR A 46 -4.05 3.51 7.43
CA TYR A 46 -3.10 3.03 8.44
C TYR A 46 -3.11 3.92 9.67
N TRP A 47 -3.09 3.32 10.83
CA TRP A 47 -2.72 4.01 12.04
C TRP A 47 -1.20 4.23 12.06
N ILE A 48 -0.76 5.47 12.26
CA ILE A 48 0.65 5.81 12.44
C ILE A 48 0.88 6.39 13.83
N LYS A 49 2.02 6.02 14.45
CA LYS A 49 2.38 6.48 15.79
C LYS A 49 2.94 7.89 15.79
N ASP A 50 3.81 8.20 14.84
CA ASP A 50 4.53 9.49 14.75
C ASP A 50 4.63 9.97 13.30
N PRO A 51 3.87 11.00 12.91
CA PRO A 51 3.90 11.54 11.55
C PRO A 51 5.29 12.09 11.16
N ARG A 52 6.14 12.48 12.14
CA ARG A 52 7.51 12.95 11.87
C ARG A 52 8.42 11.83 11.36
N LYS A 53 8.05 10.57 11.58
CA LYS A 53 8.72 9.38 11.03
C LYS A 53 8.04 8.88 9.77
N SER A 54 6.72 8.76 9.78
CA SER A 54 5.96 8.14 8.69
C SER A 54 5.91 9.04 7.45
N ILE A 55 5.63 10.34 7.56
CA ILE A 55 5.60 11.25 6.41
C ILE A 55 6.93 11.26 5.64
N PRO A 56 8.11 11.42 6.29
CA PRO A 56 9.41 11.31 5.59
C PRO A 56 9.63 9.93 4.93
N PHE A 57 9.17 8.85 5.54
CA PHE A 57 9.28 7.53 4.94
C PHE A 57 8.49 7.47 3.62
N TYR A 58 7.20 7.78 3.64
CA TYR A 58 6.36 7.72 2.44
C TYR A 58 6.80 8.71 1.36
N THR A 59 7.32 9.87 1.73
CA THR A 59 7.78 10.86 0.74
C THR A 59 9.20 10.61 0.24
N LYS A 60 10.18 10.38 1.12
CA LYS A 60 11.60 10.26 0.74
C LYS A 60 11.97 8.84 0.30
N VAL A 61 11.45 7.82 1.01
CA VAL A 61 11.77 6.43 0.68
C VAL A 61 10.95 5.95 -0.50
N LEU A 62 9.62 6.10 -0.45
CA LEU A 62 8.71 5.61 -1.49
C LEU A 62 8.43 6.62 -2.61
N GLY A 63 8.75 7.91 -2.42
CA GLY A 63 8.57 8.94 -3.45
C GLY A 63 7.13 9.44 -3.61
N MET A 64 6.25 9.16 -2.68
CA MET A 64 4.88 9.69 -2.67
C MET A 64 4.86 11.19 -2.38
N LYS A 65 3.73 11.83 -2.67
CA LYS A 65 3.43 13.21 -2.29
C LYS A 65 2.36 13.25 -1.22
N LEU A 66 2.45 14.23 -0.31
CA LEU A 66 1.35 14.59 0.56
C LEU A 66 0.30 15.33 -0.27
N LEU A 67 -0.82 14.67 -0.51
CA LEU A 67 -1.93 15.22 -1.30
C LEU A 67 -2.79 16.17 -0.48
N SER A 68 -3.12 15.80 0.77
CA SER A 68 -3.89 16.60 1.71
C SER A 68 -3.50 16.26 3.15
N GLN A 69 -3.62 17.26 4.05
CA GLN A 69 -3.62 17.12 5.50
C GLN A 69 -4.94 17.67 6.04
N ARG A 70 -5.60 16.90 6.91
CA ARG A 70 -6.84 17.30 7.57
C ARG A 70 -6.70 17.10 9.07
N ASP A 71 -6.94 18.15 9.83
CA ASP A 71 -6.87 18.13 11.29
C ASP A 71 -8.28 18.17 11.91
N PHE A 72 -8.49 17.36 12.93
CA PHE A 72 -9.74 17.24 13.67
C PHE A 72 -9.50 17.52 15.16
N PRO A 73 -9.39 18.82 15.55
CA PRO A 73 -8.99 19.20 16.91
C PRO A 73 -9.93 18.69 18.00
N ALA A 74 -11.24 18.68 17.75
CA ALA A 74 -12.23 18.19 18.71
C ALA A 74 -12.08 16.70 19.01
N ALA A 75 -11.60 15.90 18.04
CA ALA A 75 -11.36 14.47 18.17
C ALA A 75 -9.87 14.12 18.36
N LYS A 76 -8.98 15.12 18.33
CA LYS A 76 -7.54 14.99 18.52
C LYS A 76 -6.86 13.98 17.59
N PHE A 77 -7.15 14.07 16.30
CA PHE A 77 -6.43 13.29 15.28
C PHE A 77 -6.20 14.10 14.01
N SER A 78 -5.27 13.62 13.19
CA SER A 78 -4.98 14.16 11.87
C SER A 78 -4.94 13.05 10.84
N LEU A 79 -5.33 13.38 9.59
CA LEU A 79 -5.25 12.53 8.41
C LEU A 79 -4.23 13.11 7.42
N PHE A 80 -3.40 12.24 6.86
CA PHE A 80 -2.45 12.58 5.81
C PHE A 80 -2.67 11.66 4.62
N PHE A 81 -3.16 12.21 3.51
CA PHE A 81 -3.36 11.44 2.28
C PHE A 81 -2.07 11.46 1.44
N MET A 82 -1.53 10.27 1.20
CA MET A 82 -0.30 10.05 0.44
C MET A 82 -0.62 9.40 -0.90
N GLY A 83 0.06 9.80 -1.97
CA GLY A 83 -0.16 9.19 -3.29
C GLY A 83 0.91 9.55 -4.31
N TYR A 84 0.88 8.86 -5.46
CA TYR A 84 1.78 9.12 -6.58
C TYR A 84 1.13 10.11 -7.55
N LYS A 85 1.42 11.39 -7.33
CA LYS A 85 1.00 12.51 -8.18
C LYS A 85 2.16 13.47 -8.41
N SER A 86 2.18 14.14 -9.55
CA SER A 86 3.14 15.23 -9.77
C SER A 86 2.77 16.45 -8.92
N ALA A 87 3.76 17.27 -8.56
CA ALA A 87 3.51 18.47 -7.80
C ALA A 87 2.57 19.47 -8.54
N ALA A 88 2.61 19.46 -9.87
CA ALA A 88 1.77 20.31 -10.71
C ALA A 88 0.29 19.93 -10.71
N GLU A 89 -0.04 18.66 -10.38
CA GLU A 89 -1.44 18.22 -10.29
C GLU A 89 -2.09 18.57 -8.96
N ILE A 90 -1.29 18.83 -7.92
CA ILE A 90 -1.80 19.02 -6.55
C ILE A 90 -2.22 20.50 -6.41
N PRO A 91 -3.50 20.79 -6.12
CA PRO A 91 -3.96 22.15 -5.93
C PRO A 91 -3.24 22.87 -4.78
N GLU A 92 -3.09 24.19 -4.88
CA GLU A 92 -2.54 25.00 -3.78
C GLU A 92 -3.60 25.29 -2.70
N ASN A 93 -4.84 25.50 -3.11
CA ASN A 93 -5.96 25.75 -2.21
C ASN A 93 -6.29 24.51 -1.36
N SER A 94 -6.49 24.68 -0.06
CA SER A 94 -6.70 23.56 0.88
C SER A 94 -7.99 22.78 0.62
N GLU A 95 -9.10 23.45 0.29
CA GLU A 95 -10.39 22.78 0.03
C GLU A 95 -10.33 21.98 -1.28
N GLU A 96 -9.68 22.54 -2.31
CA GLU A 96 -9.44 21.84 -3.57
C GLU A 96 -8.50 20.65 -3.39
N ARG A 97 -7.46 20.79 -2.53
CA ARG A 97 -6.57 19.68 -2.16
C ARG A 97 -7.31 18.54 -1.47
N ASP A 98 -8.21 18.85 -0.56
CA ASP A 98 -9.02 17.85 0.13
C ASP A 98 -9.88 17.06 -0.86
N ARG A 99 -10.56 17.76 -1.77
CA ARG A 99 -11.34 17.13 -2.83
C ARG A 99 -10.45 16.32 -3.76
N PHE A 100 -9.31 16.86 -4.17
CA PHE A 100 -8.34 16.17 -5.04
C PHE A 100 -7.84 14.87 -4.39
N ALA A 101 -7.47 14.89 -3.11
CA ALA A 101 -7.04 13.70 -2.39
C ALA A 101 -8.14 12.64 -2.34
N LEU A 102 -9.38 13.04 -2.02
CA LEU A 102 -10.53 12.13 -1.89
C LEU A 102 -11.05 11.58 -3.25
N THR A 103 -10.69 12.20 -4.36
CA THR A 103 -11.02 11.70 -5.72
C THR A 103 -9.85 10.97 -6.38
N THR A 104 -8.65 11.04 -5.80
CA THR A 104 -7.47 10.30 -6.29
C THR A 104 -7.54 8.85 -5.81
N GLN A 105 -7.49 7.91 -6.75
CA GLN A 105 -7.53 6.47 -6.46
C GLN A 105 -6.19 5.95 -5.93
N SER A 106 -6.23 4.82 -5.22
CA SER A 106 -5.06 4.09 -4.72
C SER A 106 -4.15 4.95 -3.84
N THR A 107 -4.75 5.77 -2.98
CA THR A 107 -4.03 6.56 -1.97
C THR A 107 -3.87 5.79 -0.67
N ILE A 108 -2.98 6.27 0.18
CA ILE A 108 -2.85 5.81 1.56
C ILE A 108 -3.29 6.94 2.47
N GLU A 109 -4.21 6.65 3.39
CA GLU A 109 -4.58 7.56 4.47
C GLU A 109 -3.79 7.18 5.73
N LEU A 110 -2.89 8.03 6.17
CA LEU A 110 -2.16 7.88 7.42
C LEU A 110 -2.93 8.61 8.52
N THR A 111 -3.43 7.87 9.50
CA THR A 111 -4.22 8.42 10.63
C THR A 111 -3.35 8.48 11.88
N TYR A 112 -3.18 9.68 12.41
CA TYR A 112 -2.39 9.96 13.61
C TYR A 112 -3.29 10.45 14.75
N ASN A 113 -3.31 9.74 15.86
CA ASN A 113 -3.92 10.20 17.11
C ASN A 113 -2.92 11.05 17.88
N TRP A 114 -3.29 12.28 18.19
CA TRP A 114 -2.39 13.25 18.83
C TRP A 114 -1.88 12.73 20.18
N GLY A 115 -0.57 12.69 20.33
CA GLY A 115 0.11 12.21 21.54
C GLY A 115 0.54 10.76 21.49
N SER A 116 0.12 9.98 20.47
CA SER A 116 0.51 8.57 20.34
C SER A 116 2.03 8.39 20.25
N GLU A 117 2.75 9.38 19.72
CA GLU A 117 4.23 9.36 19.63
C GLU A 117 4.91 9.30 20.99
N ASN A 118 4.26 9.77 22.05
CA ASN A 118 4.77 9.80 23.42
C ASN A 118 4.27 8.62 24.27
N ASP A 119 3.31 7.83 23.78
CA ASP A 119 2.79 6.69 24.51
C ASP A 119 3.59 5.40 24.19
N PRO A 120 4.34 4.84 25.17
CA PRO A 120 5.09 3.62 24.96
C PRO A 120 4.22 2.39 24.71
N ASN A 121 2.94 2.43 25.06
CA ASN A 121 2.00 1.32 24.89
C ASN A 121 1.36 1.30 23.50
N VAL A 122 1.45 2.38 22.73
CA VAL A 122 0.93 2.42 21.36
C VAL A 122 1.85 1.64 20.45
N ASN A 123 1.35 0.50 19.98
CA ASN A 123 1.91 -0.35 18.93
C ASN A 123 0.78 -0.83 18.04
N TYR A 124 0.97 -0.71 16.73
CA TYR A 124 -0.01 -1.17 15.76
C TYR A 124 0.34 -2.55 15.23
N HIS A 125 -0.67 -3.43 15.20
CA HIS A 125 -0.51 -4.79 14.69
C HIS A 125 -0.65 -4.77 13.15
N ASN A 126 0.37 -5.26 12.45
CA ASN A 126 0.40 -5.26 10.99
C ASN A 126 -0.32 -6.45 10.32
N GLY A 127 -0.86 -7.38 11.11
CA GLY A 127 -1.61 -8.53 10.63
C GLY A 127 -0.79 -9.72 10.13
N ASN A 128 0.53 -9.67 10.17
CA ASN A 128 1.40 -10.73 9.65
C ASN A 128 1.83 -11.76 10.72
N SER A 129 1.45 -11.56 11.97
CA SER A 129 1.56 -12.52 13.08
C SER A 129 0.19 -12.85 13.64
N ASP A 130 0.08 -13.88 14.49
CA ASP A 130 -1.20 -14.24 15.08
C ASP A 130 -1.66 -13.21 16.14
N PRO A 131 -2.97 -12.88 16.14
CA PRO A 131 -4.00 -13.28 15.17
C PRO A 131 -3.80 -12.58 13.82
N ARG A 132 -3.81 -13.35 12.73
CA ARG A 132 -3.59 -12.80 11.38
C ARG A 132 -4.75 -11.93 10.94
N GLY A 133 -4.42 -10.88 10.15
CA GLY A 133 -5.41 -9.94 9.63
C GLY A 133 -4.92 -9.29 8.34
N TYR A 134 -4.75 -7.96 8.37
CA TYR A 134 -4.15 -7.21 7.28
C TYR A 134 -2.77 -7.81 6.92
N GLY A 135 -2.31 -7.66 5.70
CA GLY A 135 -1.02 -8.20 5.27
C GLY A 135 -0.04 -7.10 4.87
N HIS A 136 -0.22 -6.57 3.68
CA HIS A 136 0.68 -5.57 3.08
C HIS A 136 0.00 -4.81 1.95
N ILE A 137 0.66 -3.75 1.50
CA ILE A 137 0.41 -3.14 0.19
C ILE A 137 1.53 -3.52 -0.78
N GLY A 138 1.23 -3.46 -2.09
CA GLY A 138 2.20 -3.65 -3.15
C GLY A 138 2.61 -2.34 -3.82
N ILE A 139 3.91 -2.13 -4.01
CA ILE A 139 4.48 -1.01 -4.76
C ILE A 139 5.27 -1.55 -5.95
N VAL A 140 4.83 -1.17 -7.15
CA VAL A 140 5.54 -1.50 -8.38
C VAL A 140 6.74 -0.59 -8.54
N VAL A 141 7.90 -1.18 -8.84
CA VAL A 141 9.14 -0.46 -9.15
C VAL A 141 9.72 -0.94 -10.49
N PRO A 142 10.44 -0.10 -11.23
CA PRO A 142 11.08 -0.50 -12.49
C PRO A 142 12.15 -1.56 -12.31
N ASP A 143 12.91 -1.51 -11.21
CA ASP A 143 13.96 -2.46 -10.84
C ASP A 143 13.97 -2.69 -9.33
N VAL A 144 13.65 -3.93 -8.94
CA VAL A 144 13.56 -4.32 -7.52
C VAL A 144 14.92 -4.29 -6.83
N TYR A 145 15.98 -4.72 -7.52
CA TYR A 145 17.32 -4.76 -6.93
C TYR A 145 17.87 -3.35 -6.70
N ALA A 146 17.75 -2.47 -7.68
CA ALA A 146 18.15 -1.07 -7.55
C ALA A 146 17.34 -0.34 -6.46
N ALA A 147 16.03 -0.62 -6.37
CA ALA A 147 15.19 -0.06 -5.30
C ALA A 147 15.64 -0.56 -3.92
N CYS A 148 15.92 -1.86 -3.77
CA CYS A 148 16.39 -2.44 -2.51
C CYS A 148 17.76 -1.91 -2.10
N GLU A 149 18.72 -1.77 -3.02
CA GLU A 149 20.01 -1.15 -2.74
C GLU A 149 19.86 0.28 -2.21
N ARG A 150 18.94 1.05 -2.81
CA ARG A 150 18.62 2.39 -2.33
C ARG A 150 18.00 2.37 -0.93
N PHE A 151 17.06 1.46 -0.66
CA PHE A 151 16.43 1.32 0.66
C PHE A 151 17.43 0.92 1.74
N GLU A 152 18.38 0.03 1.45
CA GLU A 152 19.48 -0.32 2.34
C GLU A 152 20.33 0.90 2.73
N LYS A 153 20.73 1.72 1.73
CA LYS A 153 21.48 2.96 1.96
C LYS A 153 20.72 3.97 2.82
N MET A 154 19.39 3.90 2.81
CA MET A 154 18.52 4.76 3.62
C MET A 154 18.18 4.16 4.99
N GLY A 155 18.68 2.97 5.31
CA GLY A 155 18.44 2.30 6.59
C GLY A 155 17.03 1.75 6.76
N VAL A 156 16.34 1.41 5.66
CA VAL A 156 15.00 0.81 5.69
C VAL A 156 15.07 -0.62 6.20
N ASN A 157 14.14 -1.01 7.06
CA ASN A 157 14.03 -2.39 7.55
C ASN A 157 13.48 -3.31 6.48
N PHE A 158 14.16 -4.44 6.26
CA PHE A 158 13.72 -5.52 5.38
C PHE A 158 13.11 -6.65 6.19
N VAL A 159 11.97 -7.14 5.72
CA VAL A 159 11.37 -8.42 6.13
C VAL A 159 11.94 -9.54 5.26
N LYS A 160 12.11 -9.26 3.96
CA LYS A 160 12.63 -10.19 2.96
C LYS A 160 13.35 -9.43 1.85
N LYS A 161 14.56 -9.84 1.52
CA LYS A 161 15.31 -9.34 0.35
C LYS A 161 14.95 -10.12 -0.93
N PRO A 162 15.24 -9.58 -2.14
CA PRO A 162 14.80 -10.17 -3.40
C PRO A 162 15.18 -11.63 -3.61
N ASP A 163 16.36 -12.04 -3.12
CA ASP A 163 16.89 -13.39 -3.31
C ASP A 163 16.62 -14.34 -2.15
N GLU A 164 15.90 -13.89 -1.13
CA GLU A 164 15.54 -14.71 0.03
C GLU A 164 14.25 -15.50 -0.22
N GLY A 165 14.11 -16.62 0.48
CA GLY A 165 12.91 -17.45 0.46
C GLY A 165 12.65 -18.13 -0.90
N LYS A 166 11.42 -18.62 -1.07
CA LYS A 166 11.00 -19.37 -2.27
C LYS A 166 10.61 -18.47 -3.45
N MET A 167 10.02 -17.31 -3.16
CA MET A 167 9.61 -16.33 -4.18
C MET A 167 10.77 -15.35 -4.41
N LYS A 168 11.41 -15.44 -5.57
CA LYS A 168 12.54 -14.58 -5.95
C LYS A 168 12.05 -13.36 -6.74
N GLY A 169 12.87 -12.31 -6.81
CA GLY A 169 12.59 -11.13 -7.61
C GLY A 169 11.61 -10.12 -6.99
N LEU A 170 11.17 -10.35 -5.73
CA LEU A 170 10.37 -9.40 -4.94
C LEU A 170 10.93 -9.26 -3.53
N ALA A 171 10.70 -8.12 -2.90
CA ALA A 171 11.13 -7.85 -1.54
C ALA A 171 9.96 -7.40 -0.67
N PHE A 172 10.14 -7.51 0.65
CA PHE A 172 9.25 -6.90 1.63
C PHE A 172 10.06 -5.99 2.54
N ILE A 173 9.64 -4.75 2.67
CA ILE A 173 10.17 -3.76 3.60
C ILE A 173 9.13 -3.40 4.66
N GLN A 174 9.54 -2.71 5.71
CA GLN A 174 8.65 -2.18 6.74
C GLN A 174 8.67 -0.66 6.75
N ASP A 175 7.51 -0.08 6.97
CA ASP A 175 7.39 1.32 7.33
C ASP A 175 7.77 1.55 8.82
N PRO A 176 7.78 2.80 9.33
CA PRO A 176 8.15 3.09 10.73
C PRO A 176 7.26 2.44 11.79
N ASP A 177 6.02 2.08 11.45
CA ASP A 177 5.05 1.42 12.34
C ASP A 177 5.02 -0.11 12.15
N GLY A 178 5.87 -0.64 11.25
CA GLY A 178 6.04 -2.08 11.00
C GLY A 178 5.08 -2.66 9.97
N TYR A 179 4.29 -1.85 9.27
CA TYR A 179 3.47 -2.34 8.15
C TYR A 179 4.36 -2.81 7.00
N TRP A 180 3.99 -3.96 6.43
CA TRP A 180 4.75 -4.53 5.32
C TRP A 180 4.37 -3.88 4.00
N ILE A 181 5.38 -3.71 3.15
CA ILE A 181 5.26 -3.18 1.81
C ILE A 181 6.01 -4.12 0.87
N GLU A 182 5.27 -4.74 -0.04
CA GLU A 182 5.83 -5.55 -1.12
C GLU A 182 6.41 -4.65 -2.21
N ILE A 183 7.64 -4.92 -2.63
CA ILE A 183 8.33 -4.23 -3.70
C ILE A 183 8.55 -5.22 -4.83
N PHE A 184 7.96 -4.96 -5.99
CA PHE A 184 7.96 -5.91 -7.09
C PHE A 184 7.95 -5.24 -8.47
N ASN A 185 8.29 -6.04 -9.49
CA ASN A 185 8.14 -5.68 -10.90
C ASN A 185 7.27 -6.74 -11.58
N PRO A 186 6.07 -6.40 -12.09
CA PRO A 186 5.14 -7.39 -12.67
C PRO A 186 5.68 -8.10 -13.91
N ASN A 187 6.75 -7.57 -14.53
CA ASN A 187 7.39 -8.20 -15.69
C ASN A 187 8.54 -9.15 -15.32
N LYS A 188 8.85 -9.30 -14.02
CA LYS A 188 10.02 -10.06 -13.54
C LYS A 188 9.71 -10.99 -12.36
N ILE A 189 8.42 -11.31 -12.14
CA ILE A 189 7.97 -12.27 -11.13
C ILE A 189 7.62 -13.60 -11.82
#